data_a1fb9d18472abcd4c089f33f892cf71f
#
_entry.id   a1fb9d18472abcd4c089f33f892cf71f
#
_cell.length_a   1.000
_cell.length_b   1.000
_cell.length_c   1.000
_cell.angle_alpha   90.00
_cell.angle_beta   90.00
_cell.angle_gamma   90.00
#
_symmetry.space_group_name_H-M   'P 1'
#
loop_
_entity.id
_entity.type
_entity.pdbx_description
1 polymer ?
#
loop_
_entity_poly.entity_id
_entity_poly.type
_entity_poly.pdbx_seq_one_letter_code
_entity_poly.pdbx_strand_id
1 'polypeptide(L)' 'MMIEVSVAERDLLKKILDSYLSELRGAIAATKRDTSSLHAEENVVRGLQKKVSEVT' A
#
# COMPACT_ATOMS: atom_id res chain seq x y z
N MET A 1 -11.13 -16.16 2.40
CA MET A 1 -12.12 -15.24 3.01
C MET A 1 -12.28 -14.03 2.12
N MET A 2 -13.50 -13.74 1.73
CA MET A 2 -13.79 -12.56 0.91
C MET A 2 -14.14 -11.40 1.82
N ILE A 3 -13.53 -10.25 1.52
CA ILE A 3 -13.88 -9.02 2.23
C ILE A 3 -14.83 -8.25 1.32
N GLU A 4 -16.01 -7.99 1.81
CA GLU A 4 -16.97 -7.18 1.09
C GLU A 4 -16.81 -5.72 1.51
N VAL A 5 -16.53 -4.88 0.53
CA VAL A 5 -16.43 -3.45 0.76
C VAL A 5 -17.26 -2.71 -0.29
N SER A 6 -17.82 -1.60 0.11
CA SER A 6 -18.54 -0.74 -0.83
C SER A 6 -17.52 -0.03 -1.74
N VAL A 7 -18.02 0.56 -2.83
CA VAL A 7 -17.16 1.34 -3.73
C VAL A 7 -16.47 2.48 -2.99
N ALA A 8 -17.19 3.15 -2.10
CA ALA A 8 -16.63 4.24 -1.31
C ALA A 8 -15.52 3.75 -0.38
N GLU A 9 -15.72 2.61 0.26
CA GLU A 9 -14.73 2.00 1.14
C GLU A 9 -13.48 1.57 0.35
N ARG A 10 -13.68 0.96 -0.81
CA ARG A 10 -12.59 0.57 -1.68
C ARG A 10 -11.77 1.78 -2.11
N ASP A 11 -12.43 2.84 -2.53
CA ASP A 11 -11.76 4.06 -2.98
C ASP A 11 -10.96 4.70 -1.84
N LEU A 12 -11.52 4.70 -0.63
CA LEU A 12 -10.82 5.22 0.53
C LEU A 12 -9.59 4.38 0.87
N LEU A 13 -9.71 3.06 0.81
CA LEU A 13 -8.58 2.15 1.05
C LEU A 13 -7.47 2.38 0.03
N LYS A 14 -7.81 2.53 -1.24
CA LYS A 14 -6.82 2.82 -2.29
C LYS A 14 -6.10 4.13 -1.99
N LYS A 15 -6.83 5.14 -1.58
CA LYS A 15 -6.26 6.44 -1.24
C LYS A 15 -5.29 6.34 -0.06
N ILE A 16 -5.67 5.62 0.98
CA ILE A 16 -4.83 5.41 2.15
C ILE A 16 -3.55 4.66 1.76
N LEU A 17 -3.69 3.61 0.97
CA LEU A 17 -2.55 2.80 0.53
C LEU A 17 -1.61 3.63 -0.35
N ASP A 18 -2.15 4.44 -1.25
CA ASP A 18 -1.35 5.32 -2.11
C ASP A 18 -0.55 6.32 -1.27
N SER A 19 -1.18 6.93 -0.27
CA SER A 19 -0.52 7.87 0.64
C SER A 19 0.59 7.18 1.43
N TYR A 20 0.30 6.01 1.95
CA TYR A 20 1.28 5.25 2.71
C TYR A 20 2.47 4.85 1.84
N LEU A 21 2.20 4.39 0.62
CA LEU A 21 3.26 4.02 -0.32
C LEU A 21 4.15 5.22 -0.66
N SER A 22 3.56 6.39 -0.84
CA SER A 22 4.30 7.61 -1.11
C SER A 22 5.23 7.97 0.04
N GLU A 23 4.74 7.88 1.29
CA GLU A 23 5.55 8.11 2.48
C GLU A 23 6.68 7.09 2.60
N LEU A 24 6.37 5.84 2.30
CA LEU A 24 7.35 4.75 2.37
C LEU A 24 8.47 4.95 1.35
N ARG A 25 8.13 5.35 0.14
CA ARG A 25 9.12 5.66 -0.89
C ARG A 25 10.00 6.84 -0.49
N GLY A 26 9.42 7.83 0.14
CA GLY A 26 10.17 8.97 0.68
C GLY A 26 11.15 8.53 1.76
N ALA A 27 10.72 7.64 2.64
CA ALA A 27 11.58 7.08 3.68
C ALA A 27 12.73 6.28 3.08
N ILE A 28 12.47 5.47 2.05
CA ILE A 28 13.50 4.69 1.36
C ILE A 28 14.53 5.64 0.74
N ALA A 29 14.07 6.68 0.08
CA ALA A 29 14.97 7.65 -0.58
C ALA A 29 15.81 8.44 0.43
N ALA A 30 15.27 8.70 1.62
CA ALA A 30 15.95 9.49 2.64
C ALA A 30 16.87 8.65 3.53
N THR A 31 16.69 7.33 3.56
CA THR A 31 17.44 6.44 4.44
C THR A 31 18.76 6.04 3.80
N LYS A 32 19.84 6.19 4.56
CA LYS A 32 21.18 5.79 4.12
C LYS A 32 21.59 4.41 4.64
N ARG A 33 20.68 3.78 5.40
CA ARG A 33 20.90 2.46 5.97
C ARG A 33 20.27 1.39 5.09
N ASP A 34 20.38 0.14 5.53
CA ASP A 34 19.72 -0.97 4.87
C ASP A 34 18.20 -0.72 4.81
N THR A 35 17.66 -0.71 3.61
CA THR A 35 16.23 -0.48 3.37
C THR A 35 15.47 -1.76 3.04
N SER A 36 16.05 -2.93 3.32
CA SER A 36 15.43 -4.22 2.99
C SER A 36 14.03 -4.36 3.56
N SER A 37 13.86 -4.00 4.84
CA SER A 37 12.56 -4.11 5.49
C SER A 37 11.55 -3.11 4.90
N LEU A 38 12.01 -1.94 4.50
CA LEU A 38 11.15 -0.93 3.86
C LEU A 38 10.69 -1.41 2.47
N HIS A 39 11.60 -2.02 1.72
CA HIS A 39 11.25 -2.61 0.42
C HIS A 39 10.28 -3.77 0.56
N ALA A 40 10.45 -4.61 1.57
CA ALA A 40 9.53 -5.71 1.84
C ALA A 40 8.13 -5.16 2.15
N GLU A 41 8.06 -4.10 2.96
CA GLU A 41 6.81 -3.45 3.30
C GLU A 41 6.16 -2.81 2.06
N GLU A 42 6.95 -2.19 1.21
CA GLU A 42 6.48 -1.64 -0.06
C GLU A 42 5.81 -2.72 -0.92
N ASN A 43 6.43 -3.88 -1.02
CA ASN A 43 5.88 -5.00 -1.78
C ASN A 43 4.54 -5.46 -1.21
N VAL A 44 4.41 -5.50 0.13
CA VAL A 44 3.15 -5.86 0.78
C VAL A 44 2.07 -4.82 0.45
N VAL A 45 2.40 -3.55 0.52
CA VAL A 45 1.45 -2.47 0.21
C VAL A 45 0.99 -2.56 -1.24
N ARG A 46 1.91 -2.80 -2.17
CA ARG A 46 1.57 -2.94 -3.59
C ARG A 46 0.66 -4.14 -3.82
N GLY A 47 0.90 -5.24 -3.14
CA GLY A 47 0.01 -6.41 -3.18
C GLY A 47 -1.38 -6.09 -2.67
N LEU A 48 -1.47 -5.33 -1.58
CA LEU A 48 -2.75 -4.88 -1.03
C LEU A 48 -3.49 -3.96 -2.00
N GLN A 49 -2.78 -3.04 -2.64
CA GLN A 49 -3.37 -2.15 -3.64
C GLN A 49 -4.01 -2.97 -4.77
N LYS A 50 -3.32 -4.00 -5.23
CA LYS A 50 -3.83 -4.87 -6.28
C LYS A 50 -5.09 -5.60 -5.81
N LYS A 51 -5.07 -6.16 -4.60
CA LYS A 51 -6.22 -6.88 -4.06
C LYS A 51 -7.42 -5.96 -3.88
N VAL A 52 -7.20 -4.76 -3.38
CA VAL A 52 -8.28 -3.78 -3.19
C VAL A 52 -8.88 -3.38 -4.54
N SER A 53 -8.05 -3.26 -5.58
CA SER A 53 -8.53 -2.95 -6.92
C SER A 53 -9.41 -4.05 -7.51
N GLU A 54 -9.16 -5.30 -7.12
CA GLU A 54 -9.92 -6.46 -7.61
C GLU A 54 -11.22 -6.70 -6.83
N VAL A 55 -11.37 -6.08 -5.68
CA VAL A 55 -12.58 -6.19 -4.89
C VAL A 55 -13.67 -5.28 -5.47
N THR A 56 -14.81 -5.83 -5.75
CA THR A 56 -15.95 -5.08 -6.30
C THR A 56 -17.15 -5.18 -5.37
#